data_94f1839192f0745e2b7ac792512a5b17
#
_entry.id   94f1839192f0745e2b7ac792512a5b17
#
_cell.length_a   1.000
_cell.length_b   1.000
_cell.length_c   1.000
_cell.angle_alpha   90.00
_cell.angle_beta   90.00
_cell.angle_gamma   90.00
#
_symmetry.space_group_name_H-M   'P 1'
#
loop_
_entity.id
_entity.type
_entity.pdbx_description
1 polymer ?
#
loop_
_entity_poly.entity_id
_entity_poly.type
_entity_poly.pdbx_seq_one_letter_code
_entity_poly.pdbx_strand_id
1 'polypeptide(L)'
;MEYRELIRIRTEYFMARKLLNISELSSSQTQTGAYALILEVNGSNKRIPIIIGAYEAQAIALQLEGLKPSRPLTHDLFQSFTNAFNISVIEVEINRFSEGVFYARIICFDGARKVEIDSRTSDAVALAVRFNCPIYCDDEVIKQTAIEMEEEEDDDDFLDFELPDDDLEDLTKPSELTLKELEALLQKMIDEENYEEASRIRDEINQRKNK
;
A
#
# COMPACT_ATOMS: atom_id res chain seq x y z
N MET A 1 1.13 -38.56 21.33
CA MET A 1 -0.21 -38.04 20.92
C MET A 1 -0.14 -36.57 20.54
N GLU A 2 0.68 -35.76 21.20
CA GLU A 2 0.82 -34.28 20.97
C GLU A 2 1.36 -33.87 19.59
N TYR A 3 2.38 -34.58 19.05
CA TYR A 3 3.05 -34.13 17.80
C TYR A 3 2.15 -34.21 16.55
N ARG A 4 1.30 -35.22 16.46
CA ARG A 4 0.34 -35.38 15.37
C ARG A 4 -0.79 -34.34 15.44
N GLU A 5 -1.18 -33.93 16.63
CA GLU A 5 -2.21 -32.93 16.87
C GLU A 5 -1.70 -31.52 16.55
N LEU A 6 -0.45 -31.22 16.92
CA LEU A 6 0.24 -29.98 16.54
C LEU A 6 0.42 -29.85 15.01
N ILE A 7 0.75 -30.95 14.32
CA ILE A 7 0.83 -30.95 12.86
C ILE A 7 -0.55 -30.73 12.25
N ARG A 8 -1.58 -31.36 12.78
CA ARG A 8 -2.96 -31.22 12.30
C ARG A 8 -3.47 -29.78 12.46
N ILE A 9 -3.29 -29.18 13.64
CA ILE A 9 -3.67 -27.79 13.94
C ILE A 9 -2.91 -26.83 13.02
N ARG A 10 -1.61 -27.06 12.82
CA ARG A 10 -0.78 -26.25 11.93
C ARG A 10 -1.23 -26.38 10.47
N THR A 11 -1.61 -27.58 10.03
CA THR A 11 -2.10 -27.82 8.66
C THR A 11 -3.49 -27.21 8.47
N GLU A 12 -4.40 -27.35 9.43
CA GLU A 12 -5.72 -26.73 9.40
C GLU A 12 -5.61 -25.19 9.39
N TYR A 13 -4.71 -24.62 10.18
CA TYR A 13 -4.44 -23.17 10.19
C TYR A 13 -3.88 -22.67 8.85
N PHE A 14 -2.98 -23.43 8.22
CA PHE A 14 -2.44 -23.10 6.90
C PHE A 14 -3.46 -23.30 5.77
N MET A 15 -4.42 -24.22 5.92
CA MET A 15 -5.47 -24.48 4.93
C MET A 15 -6.66 -23.51 5.03
N ALA A 16 -6.78 -22.80 6.16
CA ALA A 16 -7.91 -21.90 6.42
C ALA A 16 -7.67 -20.46 5.94
N ARG A 17 -6.52 -20.16 5.32
CA ARG A 17 -6.20 -18.81 4.83
C ARG A 17 -5.56 -18.85 3.45
N LYS A 18 -5.76 -17.77 2.68
CA LYS A 18 -5.21 -17.59 1.34
C LYS A 18 -4.29 -16.39 1.29
N LEU A 19 -3.28 -16.48 0.43
CA LEU A 19 -2.41 -15.36 0.10
C LEU A 19 -3.18 -14.37 -0.77
N LEU A 20 -3.02 -13.08 -0.47
CA LEU A 20 -3.57 -11.99 -1.26
C LEU A 20 -2.45 -11.19 -1.93
N ASN A 21 -2.74 -10.69 -3.12
CA ASN A 21 -1.92 -9.69 -3.81
C ASN A 21 -2.73 -8.39 -3.93
N ILE A 22 -2.05 -7.26 -3.96
CA ILE A 22 -2.69 -5.99 -4.30
C ILE A 22 -2.85 -6.00 -5.83
N SER A 23 -4.10 -5.93 -6.30
CA SER A 23 -4.43 -5.90 -7.72
C SER A 23 -4.59 -4.48 -8.22
N GLU A 24 -5.30 -3.63 -7.44
CA GLU A 24 -5.66 -2.29 -7.89
C GLU A 24 -5.83 -1.36 -6.68
N LEU A 25 -5.57 -0.07 -6.91
CA LEU A 25 -5.89 1.00 -5.98
C LEU A 25 -6.46 2.16 -6.80
N SER A 26 -7.75 2.40 -6.69
CA SER A 26 -8.47 3.39 -7.51
C SER A 26 -9.33 4.32 -6.66
N SER A 27 -9.71 5.47 -7.21
CA SER A 27 -10.64 6.39 -6.55
C SER A 27 -12.04 5.76 -6.44
N SER A 28 -12.68 5.92 -5.28
CA SER A 28 -14.04 5.41 -5.10
C SER A 28 -15.06 6.27 -5.86
N GLN A 29 -15.78 5.66 -6.80
CA GLN A 29 -16.86 6.35 -7.52
C GLN A 29 -18.08 6.66 -6.63
N THR A 30 -18.19 6.04 -5.46
CA THR A 30 -19.36 6.15 -4.58
C THR A 30 -19.17 7.13 -3.43
N GLN A 31 -17.93 7.44 -3.04
CA GLN A 31 -17.64 8.31 -1.91
C GLN A 31 -16.47 9.24 -2.23
N THR A 32 -16.72 10.56 -2.19
CA THR A 32 -15.67 11.57 -2.36
C THR A 32 -14.61 11.44 -1.27
N GLY A 33 -13.34 11.33 -1.66
CA GLY A 33 -12.20 11.19 -0.74
C GLY A 33 -12.00 9.79 -0.16
N ALA A 34 -12.70 8.78 -0.68
CA ALA A 34 -12.47 7.37 -0.38
C ALA A 34 -11.86 6.65 -1.60
N TYR A 35 -11.11 5.60 -1.34
CA TYR A 35 -10.42 4.80 -2.34
C TYR A 35 -10.80 3.33 -2.21
N ALA A 36 -10.80 2.61 -3.33
CA ALA A 36 -11.00 1.17 -3.37
C ALA A 36 -9.62 0.49 -3.47
N LEU A 37 -9.26 -0.25 -2.44
CA LEU A 37 -8.13 -1.17 -2.45
C LEU A 37 -8.65 -2.55 -2.85
N ILE A 38 -8.23 -3.05 -4.00
CA ILE A 38 -8.64 -4.36 -4.51
C ILE A 38 -7.55 -5.37 -4.21
N LEU A 39 -7.89 -6.38 -3.42
CA LEU A 39 -7.00 -7.50 -3.10
C LEU A 39 -7.45 -8.74 -3.85
N GLU A 40 -6.55 -9.32 -4.64
CA GLU A 40 -6.79 -10.54 -5.40
C GLU A 40 -6.39 -11.77 -4.58
N VAL A 41 -7.25 -12.80 -4.60
CA VAL A 41 -6.96 -14.09 -3.95
C VAL A 41 -6.05 -14.91 -4.87
N ASN A 42 -4.83 -15.15 -4.44
CA ASN A 42 -3.83 -15.87 -5.24
C ASN A 42 -4.34 -17.21 -5.76
N GLY A 43 -4.23 -17.41 -7.08
CA GLY A 43 -4.66 -18.62 -7.77
C GLY A 43 -6.18 -18.72 -7.99
N SER A 44 -6.91 -17.62 -7.91
CA SER A 44 -8.34 -17.57 -8.25
C SER A 44 -8.70 -16.22 -8.89
N ASN A 45 -9.89 -16.15 -9.50
CA ASN A 45 -10.47 -14.91 -10.06
C ASN A 45 -11.25 -14.08 -9.02
N LYS A 46 -11.04 -14.36 -7.73
CA LYS A 46 -11.73 -13.67 -6.63
C LYS A 46 -10.98 -12.44 -6.20
N ARG A 47 -11.70 -11.34 -6.07
CA ARG A 47 -11.18 -10.05 -5.60
C ARG A 47 -11.98 -9.57 -4.40
N ILE A 48 -11.30 -8.91 -3.45
CA ILE A 48 -11.88 -8.36 -2.23
C ILE A 48 -11.72 -6.83 -2.31
N PRO A 49 -12.80 -6.08 -2.56
CA PRO A 49 -12.77 -4.63 -2.53
C PRO A 49 -12.86 -4.13 -1.08
N ILE A 50 -11.93 -3.25 -0.69
CA ILE A 50 -11.88 -2.65 0.64
C ILE A 50 -11.85 -1.13 0.46
N ILE A 51 -12.84 -0.44 1.02
CA ILE A 51 -12.85 1.03 1.01
C ILE A 51 -11.92 1.56 2.10
N ILE A 52 -10.99 2.42 1.71
CA ILE A 52 -9.98 3.02 2.58
C ILE A 52 -9.98 4.54 2.44
N GLY A 53 -9.39 5.24 3.40
CA GLY A 53 -9.25 6.69 3.35
C GLY A 53 -8.11 7.15 2.42
N ALA A 54 -8.14 8.42 2.03
CA ALA A 54 -7.17 9.01 1.11
C ALA A 54 -5.72 8.91 1.63
N TYR A 55 -5.48 9.19 2.91
CA TYR A 55 -4.13 9.13 3.48
C TYR A 55 -3.57 7.70 3.56
N GLU A 56 -4.42 6.71 3.80
CA GLU A 56 -4.05 5.30 3.78
C GLU A 56 -3.75 4.83 2.36
N ALA A 57 -4.58 5.25 1.40
CA ALA A 57 -4.36 4.98 -0.03
C ALA A 57 -3.06 5.62 -0.51
N GLN A 58 -2.81 6.89 -0.19
CA GLN A 58 -1.55 7.57 -0.48
C GLN A 58 -0.34 6.82 0.08
N ALA A 59 -0.42 6.37 1.35
CA ALA A 59 0.67 5.63 1.97
C ALA A 59 0.98 4.32 1.24
N ILE A 60 -0.03 3.62 0.72
CA ILE A 60 0.14 2.40 -0.07
C ILE A 60 0.72 2.73 -1.45
N ALA A 61 0.11 3.70 -2.17
CA ALA A 61 0.51 4.08 -3.51
C ALA A 61 1.97 4.52 -3.58
N LEU A 62 2.41 5.43 -2.70
CA LEU A 62 3.80 5.89 -2.65
C LEU A 62 4.80 4.75 -2.51
N GLN A 63 4.47 3.74 -1.70
CA GLN A 63 5.36 2.60 -1.52
C GLN A 63 5.36 1.67 -2.75
N LEU A 64 4.21 1.46 -3.39
CA LEU A 64 4.11 0.65 -4.62
C LEU A 64 4.87 1.28 -5.77
N GLU A 65 4.79 2.62 -5.91
CA GLU A 65 5.52 3.41 -6.91
C GLU A 65 7.02 3.59 -6.58
N GLY A 66 7.47 3.17 -5.40
CA GLY A 66 8.85 3.37 -4.95
C GLY A 66 9.20 4.82 -4.66
N LEU A 67 8.19 5.69 -4.50
CA LEU A 67 8.35 7.11 -4.19
C LEU A 67 8.65 7.31 -2.70
N LYS A 68 9.57 8.23 -2.41
CA LYS A 68 9.96 8.55 -1.03
C LYS A 68 9.59 10.00 -0.72
N PRO A 69 8.70 10.21 0.26
CA PRO A 69 8.39 11.56 0.72
C PRO A 69 9.62 12.21 1.38
N SER A 70 9.70 13.56 1.35
CA SER A 70 10.78 14.34 1.96
C SER A 70 10.92 14.10 3.47
N ARG A 71 9.82 13.75 4.12
CA ARG A 71 9.77 13.37 5.54
C ARG A 71 9.02 12.05 5.70
N PRO A 72 9.43 11.19 6.65
CA PRO A 72 8.75 9.91 6.89
C PRO A 72 7.26 10.12 7.23
N LEU A 73 6.39 9.40 6.53
CA LEU A 73 4.98 9.28 6.89
C LEU A 73 4.81 8.34 8.11
N THR A 74 3.60 8.21 8.62
CA THR A 74 3.32 7.38 9.81
C THR A 74 3.79 5.94 9.67
N HIS A 75 3.56 5.31 8.51
CA HIS A 75 3.98 3.93 8.28
C HIS A 75 5.50 3.79 8.09
N ASP A 76 6.18 4.81 7.57
CA ASP A 76 7.64 4.85 7.47
C ASP A 76 8.27 5.03 8.86
N LEU A 77 7.63 5.86 9.72
CA LEU A 77 8.03 6.00 11.11
C LEU A 77 7.89 4.67 11.85
N PHE A 78 6.77 3.94 11.63
CA PHE A 78 6.57 2.61 12.21
C PHE A 78 7.66 1.63 11.76
N GLN A 79 8.00 1.62 10.48
CA GLN A 79 9.10 0.79 9.96
C GLN A 79 10.44 1.17 10.61
N SER A 80 10.73 2.46 10.74
CA SER A 80 11.96 2.94 11.40
C SER A 80 12.00 2.52 12.87
N PHE A 81 10.87 2.60 13.57
CA PHE A 81 10.73 2.17 14.96
C PHE A 81 11.00 0.67 15.11
N THR A 82 10.33 -0.18 14.33
CA THR A 82 10.52 -1.62 14.40
C THR A 82 11.95 -2.03 14.10
N ASN A 83 12.59 -1.41 13.10
CA ASN A 83 13.99 -1.65 12.77
C ASN A 83 14.93 -1.24 13.92
N ALA A 84 14.68 -0.09 14.57
CA ALA A 84 15.50 0.37 15.68
C ALA A 84 15.43 -0.55 16.91
N PHE A 85 14.33 -1.27 17.09
CA PHE A 85 14.12 -2.22 18.18
C PHE A 85 14.28 -3.69 17.78
N ASN A 86 14.78 -3.98 16.56
CA ASN A 86 14.96 -5.32 16.02
C ASN A 86 13.67 -6.15 16.01
N ILE A 87 12.54 -5.52 15.75
CA ILE A 87 11.25 -6.18 15.57
C ILE A 87 11.05 -6.46 14.08
N SER A 88 10.74 -7.70 13.72
CA SER A 88 10.40 -8.09 12.35
C SER A 88 8.90 -8.18 12.19
N VAL A 89 8.34 -7.55 11.16
CA VAL A 89 6.97 -7.81 10.70
C VAL A 89 7.03 -8.99 9.74
N ILE A 90 6.37 -10.10 10.10
CA ILE A 90 6.49 -11.38 9.39
C ILE A 90 5.42 -11.52 8.32
N GLU A 91 4.19 -11.18 8.67
CA GLU A 91 3.00 -11.29 7.83
C GLU A 91 1.91 -10.40 8.38
N VAL A 92 0.94 -10.08 7.55
CA VAL A 92 -0.33 -9.48 7.97
C VAL A 92 -1.47 -10.40 7.59
N GLU A 93 -2.57 -10.35 8.34
CA GLU A 93 -3.68 -11.26 8.14
C GLU A 93 -5.01 -10.51 8.33
N ILE A 94 -5.87 -10.57 7.31
CA ILE A 94 -7.25 -10.12 7.40
C ILE A 94 -8.06 -11.28 7.97
N ASN A 95 -8.37 -11.19 9.25
CA ASN A 95 -8.85 -12.34 10.03
C ASN A 95 -10.34 -12.29 10.36
N ARG A 96 -11.03 -11.19 10.07
CA ARG A 96 -12.46 -11.08 10.36
C ARG A 96 -13.11 -10.00 9.50
N PHE A 97 -14.37 -10.25 9.14
CA PHE A 97 -15.28 -9.26 8.59
C PHE A 97 -16.56 -9.24 9.44
N SER A 98 -16.97 -8.08 9.88
CA SER A 98 -18.17 -7.94 10.74
C SER A 98 -18.78 -6.56 10.56
N GLU A 99 -20.09 -6.50 10.35
CA GLU A 99 -20.86 -5.25 10.23
C GLU A 99 -20.30 -4.27 9.17
N GLY A 100 -19.79 -4.80 8.05
CA GLY A 100 -19.21 -4.01 6.98
C GLY A 100 -17.76 -3.58 7.23
N VAL A 101 -17.14 -4.01 8.33
CA VAL A 101 -15.77 -3.64 8.70
C VAL A 101 -14.84 -4.84 8.59
N PHE A 102 -13.70 -4.64 7.92
CA PHE A 102 -12.59 -5.59 7.90
C PHE A 102 -11.68 -5.37 9.10
N TYR A 103 -11.28 -6.46 9.72
CA TYR A 103 -10.30 -6.49 10.81
C TYR A 103 -9.05 -7.21 10.35
N ALA A 104 -7.91 -6.68 10.74
CA ALA A 104 -6.63 -7.27 10.42
C ALA A 104 -5.73 -7.34 11.66
N ARG A 105 -4.71 -8.17 11.58
CA ARG A 105 -3.64 -8.25 12.57
C ARG A 105 -2.28 -8.26 11.89
N ILE A 106 -1.33 -7.62 12.53
CA ILE A 106 0.06 -7.60 12.14
C ILE A 106 0.78 -8.62 13.00
N ILE A 107 1.47 -9.56 12.38
CA ILE A 107 2.23 -10.59 13.08
C ILE A 107 3.70 -10.17 13.12
N CYS A 108 4.18 -9.88 14.32
CA CYS A 108 5.54 -9.45 14.59
C CYS A 108 6.35 -10.53 15.31
N PHE A 109 7.68 -10.42 15.22
CA PHE A 109 8.62 -11.24 15.98
C PHE A 109 9.69 -10.33 16.61
N ASP A 110 9.85 -10.42 17.91
CA ASP A 110 10.78 -9.60 18.70
C ASP A 110 12.15 -10.28 18.97
N GLY A 111 12.43 -11.37 18.28
CA GLY A 111 13.61 -12.20 18.51
C GLY A 111 13.38 -13.34 19.50
N ALA A 112 12.32 -13.31 20.30
CA ALA A 112 11.96 -14.31 21.29
C ALA A 112 10.59 -14.94 21.05
N ARG A 113 9.58 -14.14 20.68
CA ARG A 113 8.20 -14.59 20.54
C ARG A 113 7.49 -13.92 19.37
N LYS A 114 6.46 -14.59 18.85
CA LYS A 114 5.46 -13.99 17.97
C LYS A 114 4.49 -13.14 18.79
N VAL A 115 4.17 -11.98 18.28
CA VAL A 115 3.19 -11.05 18.85
C VAL A 115 2.21 -10.68 17.74
N GLU A 116 0.92 -10.75 18.05
CA GLU A 116 -0.16 -10.35 17.16
C GLU A 116 -0.68 -8.98 17.62
N ILE A 117 -0.78 -8.05 16.70
CA ILE A 117 -1.21 -6.67 16.97
C ILE A 117 -2.45 -6.42 16.13
N ASP A 118 -3.56 -6.05 16.77
CA ASP A 118 -4.78 -5.63 16.09
C ASP A 118 -4.53 -4.36 15.28
N SER A 119 -5.10 -4.29 14.08
CA SER A 119 -4.87 -3.21 13.14
C SER A 119 -6.06 -3.00 12.22
N ARG A 120 -6.24 -1.78 11.73
CA ARG A 120 -7.09 -1.56 10.56
C ARG A 120 -6.46 -2.25 9.35
N THR A 121 -7.30 -2.74 8.44
CA THR A 121 -6.81 -3.45 7.24
C THR A 121 -5.93 -2.57 6.36
N SER A 122 -6.29 -1.30 6.18
CA SER A 122 -5.48 -0.32 5.44
C SER A 122 -4.07 -0.14 6.01
N ASP A 123 -3.93 -0.04 7.35
CA ASP A 123 -2.63 0.08 8.01
C ASP A 123 -1.81 -1.20 7.86
N ALA A 124 -2.47 -2.36 8.02
CA ALA A 124 -1.82 -3.66 7.86
C ALA A 124 -1.26 -3.83 6.44
N VAL A 125 -2.04 -3.48 5.40
CA VAL A 125 -1.59 -3.53 4.00
C VAL A 125 -0.47 -2.51 3.75
N ALA A 126 -0.60 -1.26 4.23
CA ALA A 126 0.43 -0.24 4.09
C ALA A 126 1.78 -0.64 4.74
N LEU A 127 1.72 -1.42 5.82
CA LEU A 127 2.91 -2.01 6.45
C LEU A 127 3.40 -3.23 5.66
N ALA A 128 2.51 -4.09 5.16
CA ALA A 128 2.91 -5.26 4.40
C ALA A 128 3.77 -4.89 3.18
N VAL A 129 3.38 -3.86 2.42
CA VAL A 129 4.15 -3.38 1.26
C VAL A 129 5.52 -2.81 1.66
N ARG A 130 5.64 -2.14 2.83
CA ARG A 130 6.90 -1.60 3.33
C ARG A 130 7.87 -2.66 3.82
N PHE A 131 7.35 -3.67 4.49
CA PHE A 131 8.14 -4.79 5.00
C PHE A 131 8.34 -5.91 3.97
N ASN A 132 7.70 -5.79 2.80
CA ASN A 132 7.68 -6.82 1.77
C ASN A 132 7.30 -8.19 2.36
N CYS A 133 6.27 -8.21 3.20
CA CYS A 133 5.77 -9.41 3.85
C CYS A 133 4.41 -9.83 3.26
N PRO A 134 4.05 -11.12 3.34
CA PRO A 134 2.81 -11.62 2.77
C PRO A 134 1.57 -11.08 3.48
N ILE A 135 0.49 -10.91 2.68
CA ILE A 135 -0.85 -10.57 3.13
C ILE A 135 -1.69 -11.84 3.04
N TYR A 136 -2.25 -12.28 4.14
CA TYR A 136 -3.17 -13.42 4.19
C TYR A 136 -4.58 -12.96 4.51
N CYS A 137 -5.55 -13.78 4.12
CA CYS A 137 -6.96 -13.59 4.46
C CYS A 137 -7.59 -14.92 4.85
N ASP A 138 -8.38 -14.93 5.90
CA ASP A 138 -9.13 -16.10 6.31
C ASP A 138 -10.16 -16.50 5.25
N ASP A 139 -10.32 -17.80 5.00
CA ASP A 139 -11.29 -18.33 4.05
C ASP A 139 -12.73 -17.89 4.37
N GLU A 140 -13.08 -17.70 5.62
CA GLU A 140 -14.38 -17.21 6.04
C GLU A 140 -14.63 -15.75 5.58
N VAL A 141 -13.61 -14.90 5.65
CA VAL A 141 -13.68 -13.52 5.16
C VAL A 141 -13.83 -13.53 3.64
N ILE A 142 -13.02 -14.34 2.95
CA ILE A 142 -13.09 -14.47 1.49
C ILE A 142 -14.50 -14.91 1.03
N LYS A 143 -15.10 -15.90 1.69
CA LYS A 143 -16.44 -16.36 1.37
C LYS A 143 -17.52 -15.27 1.53
N GLN A 144 -17.33 -14.36 2.48
CA GLN A 144 -18.30 -13.32 2.78
C GLN A 144 -18.15 -12.07 1.88
N THR A 145 -16.93 -11.78 1.41
CA THR A 145 -16.61 -10.48 0.83
C THR A 145 -16.06 -10.53 -0.59
N ALA A 146 -15.55 -11.68 -1.03
CA ALA A 146 -14.97 -11.79 -2.34
C ALA A 146 -16.02 -11.77 -3.44
N ILE A 147 -15.74 -11.04 -4.51
CA ILE A 147 -16.50 -11.03 -5.76
C ILE A 147 -15.69 -11.77 -6.83
N GLU A 148 -16.38 -12.49 -7.71
CA GLU A 148 -15.76 -13.06 -8.90
C GLU A 148 -15.76 -12.02 -10.00
N MET A 149 -14.58 -11.73 -10.57
CA MET A 149 -14.46 -10.87 -11.73
C MET A 149 -14.32 -11.77 -12.97
N GLU A 150 -15.13 -11.51 -14.00
CA GLU A 150 -14.85 -12.05 -15.33
C GLU A 150 -13.57 -11.39 -15.84
N GLU A 151 -12.71 -12.18 -16.52
CA GLU A 151 -11.48 -11.65 -17.11
C GLU A 151 -11.87 -10.66 -18.23
N GLU A 152 -12.01 -9.39 -17.91
CA GLU A 152 -11.95 -8.33 -18.90
C GLU A 152 -10.46 -8.10 -19.20
N GLU A 153 -10.11 -8.08 -20.49
CA GLU A 153 -8.75 -7.91 -20.97
C GLU A 153 -8.14 -6.66 -20.31
N ASP A 154 -6.96 -6.85 -19.73
CA ASP A 154 -6.20 -5.86 -18.97
C ASP A 154 -6.08 -4.53 -19.73
N ASP A 155 -6.86 -3.53 -19.31
CA ASP A 155 -6.44 -2.15 -19.47
C ASP A 155 -5.41 -1.87 -18.37
N ASP A 156 -4.18 -1.57 -18.77
CA ASP A 156 -2.97 -1.32 -17.97
C ASP A 156 -3.05 -0.05 -17.06
N ASP A 157 -4.24 0.34 -16.62
CA ASP A 157 -4.47 1.47 -15.72
C ASP A 157 -4.39 1.04 -14.24
N PHE A 158 -3.20 0.56 -13.83
CA PHE A 158 -2.96 0.12 -12.45
C PHE A 158 -3.14 1.25 -11.40
N LEU A 159 -3.04 2.52 -11.80
CA LEU A 159 -3.16 3.65 -10.87
C LEU A 159 -3.86 4.85 -11.52
N ASP A 160 -5.18 4.90 -11.46
CA ASP A 160 -5.92 6.17 -11.54
C ASP A 160 -5.96 6.81 -10.13
N PHE A 161 -4.77 6.98 -9.54
CA PHE A 161 -4.59 7.56 -8.22
C PHE A 161 -4.06 8.98 -8.36
N GLU A 162 -4.98 9.94 -8.35
CA GLU A 162 -4.61 11.34 -8.15
C GLU A 162 -4.29 11.55 -6.66
N LEU A 163 -3.01 11.81 -6.36
CA LEU A 163 -2.59 12.26 -5.03
C LEU A 163 -3.33 13.56 -4.68
N PRO A 164 -3.81 13.76 -3.43
CA PRO A 164 -4.33 15.04 -3.01
C PRO A 164 -3.30 16.15 -3.25
N ASP A 165 -3.70 17.24 -3.91
CA ASP A 165 -2.82 18.33 -4.36
C ASP A 165 -1.99 18.96 -3.21
N ASP A 166 -2.51 18.99 -1.99
CA ASP A 166 -1.84 19.59 -0.83
C ASP A 166 -0.56 18.86 -0.40
N ASP A 167 -0.41 17.57 -0.73
CA ASP A 167 0.77 16.78 -0.33
C ASP A 167 1.77 16.59 -1.48
N LEU A 168 1.39 16.89 -2.73
CA LEU A 168 2.27 16.80 -3.90
C LEU A 168 3.37 17.87 -3.88
N GLU A 169 3.10 19.06 -3.34
CA GLU A 169 4.10 20.14 -3.26
C GLU A 169 5.31 19.75 -2.39
N ASP A 170 5.14 18.83 -1.42
CA ASP A 170 6.22 18.39 -0.53
C ASP A 170 6.94 17.11 -1.03
N LEU A 171 6.34 16.37 -1.98
CA LEU A 171 6.92 15.14 -2.53
C LEU A 171 7.93 15.39 -3.65
N THR A 172 7.84 16.54 -4.31
CA THR A 172 8.71 16.92 -5.42
C THR A 172 9.46 18.21 -5.12
N LYS A 173 10.23 18.24 -4.02
CA LYS A 173 11.20 19.34 -3.88
C LYS A 173 12.20 19.19 -5.02
N PRO A 174 12.28 20.16 -5.94
CA PRO A 174 13.23 20.15 -7.04
C PRO A 174 14.68 19.91 -6.58
N SER A 175 14.96 20.16 -5.29
CA SER A 175 16.30 20.05 -4.69
C SER A 175 16.89 18.62 -4.69
N GLU A 176 16.10 17.57 -4.81
CA GLU A 176 16.58 16.17 -4.79
C GLU A 176 16.63 15.51 -6.17
N LEU A 177 15.99 16.10 -7.17
CA LEU A 177 15.98 15.58 -8.54
C LEU A 177 17.29 15.90 -9.28
N THR A 178 17.75 14.99 -10.13
CA THR A 178 18.86 15.26 -11.03
C THR A 178 18.45 16.30 -12.10
N LEU A 179 19.44 16.98 -12.71
CA LEU A 179 19.17 17.96 -13.77
C LEU A 179 18.33 17.37 -14.93
N LYS A 180 18.51 16.08 -15.21
CA LYS A 180 17.80 15.37 -16.27
C LYS A 180 16.33 15.10 -15.90
N GLU A 181 16.07 14.78 -14.65
CA GLU A 181 14.71 14.59 -14.12
C GLU A 181 13.96 15.91 -14.02
N LEU A 182 14.64 17.00 -13.62
CA LEU A 182 14.07 18.35 -13.63
C LEU A 182 13.72 18.82 -15.05
N GLU A 183 14.54 18.53 -16.05
CA GLU A 183 14.26 18.86 -17.44
C GLU A 183 13.06 18.09 -17.99
N ALA A 184 12.92 16.81 -17.62
CA ALA A 184 11.76 15.99 -17.98
C ALA A 184 10.47 16.48 -17.30
N LEU A 185 10.55 16.82 -16.00
CA LEU A 185 9.43 17.37 -15.25
C LEU A 185 8.99 18.74 -15.78
N LEU A 186 9.94 19.60 -16.15
CA LEU A 186 9.65 20.88 -16.79
C LEU A 186 8.84 20.70 -18.07
N GLN A 187 9.23 19.74 -18.92
CA GLN A 187 8.52 19.48 -20.15
C GLN A 187 7.09 19.01 -19.90
N LYS A 188 6.91 18.11 -18.92
CA LYS A 188 5.59 17.62 -18.50
C LYS A 188 4.69 18.76 -18.02
N MET A 189 5.20 19.66 -17.16
CA MET A 189 4.43 20.79 -16.66
C MET A 189 4.05 21.77 -17.77
N ILE A 190 4.89 21.92 -18.79
CA ILE A 190 4.56 22.74 -19.97
C ILE A 190 3.45 22.09 -20.82
N ASP A 191 3.52 20.76 -21.00
CA ASP A 191 2.52 20.01 -21.77
C ASP A 191 1.14 19.99 -21.07
N GLU A 192 1.13 20.04 -19.73
CA GLU A 192 -0.06 20.13 -18.87
C GLU A 192 -0.56 21.59 -18.66
N GLU A 193 0.08 22.56 -19.34
CA GLU A 193 -0.24 23.99 -19.22
C GLU A 193 -0.09 24.58 -17.79
N ASN A 194 0.61 23.89 -16.88
CA ASN A 194 0.90 24.34 -15.51
C ASN A 194 2.14 25.26 -15.50
N TYR A 195 1.95 26.49 -15.97
CA TYR A 195 3.03 27.46 -16.18
C TYR A 195 3.64 27.99 -14.86
N GLU A 196 2.92 27.95 -13.77
CA GLU A 196 3.42 28.41 -12.46
C GLU A 196 4.48 27.45 -11.94
N GLU A 197 4.20 26.15 -11.93
CA GLU A 197 5.13 25.12 -11.52
C GLU A 197 6.30 24.97 -12.51
N ALA A 198 6.02 25.03 -13.80
CA ALA A 198 7.06 25.07 -14.83
C ALA A 198 8.07 26.21 -14.61
N SER A 199 7.60 27.39 -14.14
CA SER A 199 8.48 28.52 -13.84
C SER A 199 9.39 28.22 -12.63
N ARG A 200 8.87 27.61 -11.57
CA ARG A 200 9.65 27.21 -10.37
C ARG A 200 10.74 26.19 -10.71
N ILE A 201 10.36 25.15 -11.47
CA ILE A 201 11.32 24.12 -11.91
C ILE A 201 12.42 24.69 -12.80
N ARG A 202 12.07 25.57 -13.72
CA ARG A 202 13.04 26.26 -14.60
C ARG A 202 14.03 27.08 -13.78
N ASP A 203 13.57 27.80 -12.78
CA ASP A 203 14.42 28.65 -11.94
C ASP A 203 15.40 27.78 -11.11
N GLU A 204 14.99 26.62 -10.63
CA GLU A 204 15.86 25.65 -9.95
C GLU A 204 16.91 25.06 -10.92
N ILE A 205 16.51 24.69 -12.14
CA ILE A 205 17.46 24.24 -13.18
C ILE A 205 18.52 25.29 -13.45
N ASN A 206 18.12 26.56 -13.57
CA ASN A 206 19.04 27.68 -13.82
C ASN A 206 20.01 27.92 -12.65
N GLN A 207 19.53 27.80 -11.41
CA GLN A 207 20.39 27.92 -10.22
C GLN A 207 21.45 26.82 -10.15
N ARG A 208 21.11 25.59 -10.55
CA ARG A 208 22.05 24.47 -10.56
C ARG A 208 23.05 24.50 -11.69
N LYS A 209 22.67 25.02 -12.87
CA LYS A 209 23.58 25.18 -14.01
C LYS A 209 24.59 26.32 -13.81
N ASN A 210 24.31 27.25 -12.87
CA ASN A 210 25.16 28.40 -12.58
C ASN A 210 26.04 28.21 -11.31
N LYS A 211 26.02 27.04 -10.70
CA LYS A 211 26.91 26.62 -9.61
C LYS A 211 28.01 25.69 -10.13
#